data_0796863ade5d00078b973f7897c5d4e5
#
_entry.id   0796863ade5d00078b973f7897c5d4e5
#
_cell.length_a   1.000
_cell.length_b   1.000
_cell.length_c   1.000
_cell.angle_alpha   90.00
_cell.angle_beta   90.00
_cell.angle_gamma   90.00
#
_symmetry.space_group_name_H-M   'P 1'
#
loop_
_entity.id
_entity.type
_entity.pdbx_description
1 polymer ?
#
loop_
_entity_poly.entity_id
_entity_poly.type
_entity_poly.pdbx_seq_one_letter_code
_entity_poly.pdbx_strand_id
1 'polypeptide(L)'
;MANLIVDIGNTSLKASWADGITLGKTFRYQGERMTEYILSLMEKDRPDILMISSVRRLTRQNVARLEESCGQLCIMDEALLKKYDIPS
;
A
#
# COMPACT_ATOMS: atom_id res chain seq x y z
N MET A 1 10.44 13.18 4.93
CA MET A 1 9.16 12.49 5.08
C MET A 1 9.09 11.31 4.11
N ALA A 2 8.96 10.13 4.64
CA ALA A 2 8.96 8.94 3.81
C ALA A 2 7.52 8.44 3.62
N ASN A 3 7.16 8.19 2.38
CA ASN A 3 5.88 7.62 2.02
C ASN A 3 6.11 6.24 1.43
N LEU A 4 5.23 5.30 1.75
CA LEU A 4 5.29 3.97 1.17
C LEU A 4 4.14 3.82 0.18
N ILE A 5 4.48 3.54 -1.07
CA ILE A 5 3.51 3.36 -2.14
C ILE A 5 3.49 1.88 -2.49
N VAL A 6 2.31 1.28 -2.40
CA VAL A 6 2.13 -0.16 -2.62
C VAL A 6 1.14 -0.40 -3.73
N ASP A 7 1.50 -1.24 -4.68
CA ASP A 7 0.63 -1.66 -5.76
C ASP A 7 0.41 -3.17 -5.64
N ILE A 8 -0.82 -3.56 -5.38
CA ILE A 8 -1.18 -4.97 -5.16
C ILE A 8 -1.92 -5.50 -6.38
N GLY A 9 -1.31 -6.48 -7.04
CA GLY A 9 -1.93 -7.22 -8.12
C GLY A 9 -2.60 -8.49 -7.62
N ASN A 10 -2.94 -9.40 -8.53
CA ASN A 10 -3.62 -10.65 -8.18
C ASN A 10 -2.73 -11.57 -7.37
N THR A 11 -1.47 -11.71 -7.77
CA THR A 11 -0.54 -12.66 -7.13
C THR A 11 0.76 -12.00 -6.69
N SER A 12 0.95 -10.73 -7.00
CA SER A 12 2.20 -10.04 -6.70
C SER A 12 1.95 -8.64 -6.15
N LEU A 13 2.94 -8.11 -5.47
CA LEU A 13 2.90 -6.81 -4.84
C LEU A 13 4.19 -6.07 -5.17
N LYS A 14 4.08 -4.78 -5.40
CA LYS A 14 5.22 -3.91 -5.61
C LYS A 14 5.13 -2.75 -4.63
N ALA A 15 6.18 -2.53 -3.87
CA ALA A 15 6.24 -1.48 -2.87
C ALA A 15 7.42 -0.58 -3.13
N SER A 16 7.21 0.72 -3.09
CA SER A 16 8.27 1.70 -3.31
C SER A 16 8.25 2.76 -2.21
N TRP A 17 9.42 3.07 -1.70
CA TRP A 17 9.57 4.20 -0.78
C TRP A 17 9.73 5.47 -1.61
N ALA A 18 9.04 6.53 -1.19
CA ALA A 18 9.13 7.83 -1.84
C ALA A 18 9.43 8.90 -0.80
N ASP A 19 10.35 9.81 -1.14
CA ASP A 19 10.68 10.96 -0.32
C ASP A 19 10.61 12.20 -1.20
N GLY A 20 9.53 12.96 -1.04
CA GLY A 20 9.27 14.09 -1.91
C GLY A 20 9.02 13.61 -3.34
N ILE A 21 9.84 14.10 -4.27
CA ILE A 21 9.75 13.71 -5.67
C ILE A 21 10.70 12.57 -6.04
N THR A 22 11.48 12.10 -5.07
CA THR A 22 12.47 11.05 -5.31
C THR A 22 11.90 9.69 -4.92
N LEU A 23 11.91 8.76 -5.86
CA LEU A 23 11.56 7.38 -5.58
C LEU A 23 12.81 6.65 -5.09
N GLY A 24 12.68 6.01 -3.93
CA GLY A 24 13.75 5.21 -3.37
C GLY A 24 13.71 3.77 -3.86
N LYS A 25 14.04 2.85 -2.96
CA LYS A 25 14.09 1.43 -3.31
C LYS A 25 12.70 0.88 -3.60
N THR A 26 12.63 -0.01 -4.57
CA THR A 26 11.41 -0.74 -4.92
C THR A 26 11.58 -2.19 -4.52
N PHE A 27 10.55 -2.73 -3.85
CA PHE A 27 10.52 -4.12 -3.43
C PHE A 27 9.39 -4.83 -4.12
N ARG A 28 9.60 -6.09 -4.46
CA ARG A 28 8.58 -6.94 -5.05
C ARG A 28 8.36 -8.15 -4.17
N TYR A 29 7.10 -8.54 -4.05
CA TYR A 29 6.72 -9.71 -3.28
C TYR A 29 5.71 -10.52 -4.11
N GLN A 30 5.87 -11.83 -4.06
CA GLN A 30 4.93 -12.74 -4.71
C GLN A 30 4.50 -13.78 -3.70
N GLY A 31 3.19 -13.89 -3.46
CA GLY A 31 2.65 -14.80 -2.47
C GLY A 31 1.34 -14.29 -1.92
N GLU A 32 0.83 -14.99 -0.91
CA GLU A 32 -0.48 -14.70 -0.33
C GLU A 32 -0.42 -13.82 0.92
N ARG A 33 0.76 -13.64 1.51
CA ARG A 33 0.91 -12.87 2.74
C ARG A 33 1.33 -11.44 2.47
N MET A 34 0.55 -10.75 1.65
CA MET A 34 0.89 -9.39 1.23
C MET A 34 0.82 -8.39 2.37
N THR A 35 -0.22 -8.49 3.21
CA THR A 35 -0.37 -7.60 4.35
C THR A 35 0.79 -7.75 5.32
N GLU A 36 1.18 -8.98 5.63
CA GLU A 36 2.31 -9.25 6.52
C GLU A 36 3.60 -8.70 5.94
N TYR A 37 3.76 -8.79 4.62
CA TYR A 37 4.93 -8.25 3.95
C TYR A 37 5.00 -6.72 4.09
N ILE A 38 3.86 -6.04 3.84
CA ILE A 38 3.79 -4.59 3.99
C ILE A 38 4.10 -4.19 5.44
N LEU A 39 3.52 -4.90 6.40
CA LEU A 39 3.78 -4.63 7.81
C LEU A 39 5.26 -4.80 8.17
N SER A 40 5.92 -5.79 7.58
CA SER A 40 7.35 -6.01 7.83
C SER A 40 8.20 -4.86 7.29
N LEU A 41 7.80 -4.26 6.18
CA LEU A 41 8.50 -3.08 5.66
C LEU A 41 8.33 -1.88 6.61
N MET A 42 7.15 -1.72 7.19
CA MET A 42 6.85 -0.62 8.09
C MET A 42 7.43 -0.79 9.49
N GLU A 43 7.80 -2.00 9.87
CA GLU A 43 8.49 -2.24 11.14
C GLU A 43 9.87 -1.57 11.17
N LYS A 44 10.52 -1.56 10.03
CA LYS A 44 11.86 -0.98 9.93
C LYS A 44 11.79 0.54 9.85
N ASP A 45 10.77 1.07 9.20
CA ASP A 45 10.66 2.49 8.95
C ASP A 45 9.19 2.84 8.83
N ARG A 46 8.67 3.62 9.76
CA ARG A 46 7.26 3.99 9.76
C ARG A 46 7.00 5.07 8.72
N PRO A 47 6.18 4.82 7.70
CA PRO A 47 5.86 5.86 6.72
C PRO A 47 4.89 6.88 7.30
N ASP A 48 5.00 8.13 6.83
CA ASP A 48 4.03 9.15 7.15
C ASP A 48 2.70 8.84 6.44
N ILE A 49 2.79 8.44 5.18
CA ILE A 49 1.62 8.06 4.39
C ILE A 49 1.87 6.68 3.78
N LEU A 50 0.90 5.80 3.94
CA LEU A 50 0.87 4.53 3.23
C LEU A 50 -0.20 4.62 2.16
N MET A 51 0.19 4.57 0.91
CA MET A 51 -0.73 4.61 -0.22
C MET A 51 -0.80 3.24 -0.87
N ILE A 52 -1.99 2.67 -0.95
CA ILE A 52 -2.19 1.35 -1.51
C ILE A 52 -3.13 1.42 -2.70
N SER A 53 -2.66 0.91 -3.84
CA SER A 53 -3.50 0.65 -5.00
C SER A 53 -3.66 -0.85 -5.11
N SER A 54 -4.90 -1.34 -5.10
CA SER A 54 -5.15 -2.78 -5.05
C SER A 54 -6.27 -3.18 -5.98
N VAL A 55 -6.05 -4.28 -6.72
CA VAL A 55 -7.11 -4.94 -7.49
C VAL A 55 -7.86 -5.94 -6.61
N ARG A 56 -7.36 -6.22 -5.42
CA ARG A 56 -7.99 -7.14 -4.47
C ARG A 56 -8.61 -6.36 -3.33
N ARG A 57 -9.73 -6.87 -2.82
CA ARG A 57 -10.39 -6.24 -1.68
C ARG A 57 -9.66 -6.58 -0.39
N LEU A 58 -9.29 -5.55 0.35
CA LEU A 58 -8.66 -5.72 1.65
C LEU A 58 -9.73 -5.91 2.73
N THR A 59 -9.46 -6.80 3.69
CA THR A 59 -10.36 -7.01 4.81
C THR A 59 -10.25 -5.85 5.80
N ARG A 60 -11.32 -5.62 6.57
CA ARG A 60 -11.30 -4.59 7.60
C ARG A 60 -10.18 -4.80 8.62
N GLN A 61 -9.93 -6.05 8.96
CA GLN A 61 -8.91 -6.41 9.92
C GLN A 61 -7.52 -6.03 9.39
N ASN A 62 -7.25 -6.33 8.13
CA ASN A 62 -5.98 -5.97 7.52
C ASN A 62 -5.82 -4.45 7.38
N VAL A 63 -6.90 -3.76 7.01
CA VAL A 63 -6.88 -2.30 6.92
C VAL A 63 -6.54 -1.68 8.27
N ALA A 64 -7.15 -2.17 9.35
CA ALA A 64 -6.88 -1.66 10.69
C ALA A 64 -5.41 -1.87 11.09
N ARG A 65 -4.86 -3.03 10.78
CA ARG A 65 -3.45 -3.33 11.07
C ARG A 65 -2.51 -2.40 10.32
N LEU A 66 -2.81 -2.14 9.06
CA LEU A 66 -1.99 -1.24 8.23
C LEU A 66 -2.10 0.20 8.73
N GLU A 67 -3.30 0.64 9.09
CA GLU A 67 -3.53 1.99 9.56
C GLU A 67 -2.78 2.29 10.85
N GLU A 68 -2.69 1.31 11.75
CA GLU A 68 -1.95 1.46 13.01
C GLU A 68 -0.45 1.59 12.81
N SER A 69 0.07 1.11 11.68
CA SER A 69 1.50 1.06 11.42
C SER A 69 2.01 2.24 10.60
N CYS A 70 1.14 3.17 10.22
CA CYS A 70 1.52 4.35 9.46
C CYS A 70 0.84 5.59 10.02
N GLY A 71 1.29 6.76 9.57
CA GLY A 71 0.68 8.02 10.00
C GLY A 71 -0.70 8.23 9.38
N GLN A 72 -0.80 7.96 8.08
CA GLN A 72 -2.06 8.10 7.35
C GLN A 72 -2.14 7.00 6.30
N LEU A 73 -3.31 6.38 6.18
CA LEU A 73 -3.55 5.33 5.20
C LEU A 73 -4.47 5.83 4.10
N CYS A 74 -4.03 5.67 2.84
CA CYS A 74 -4.85 5.95 1.66
C CYS A 74 -4.96 4.68 0.85
N ILE A 75 -6.18 4.20 0.63
CA ILE A 75 -6.43 3.01 -0.17
C ILE A 75 -7.24 3.38 -1.39
N MET A 76 -6.72 3.01 -2.57
CA MET A 76 -7.43 3.16 -3.83
C MET A 76 -7.68 1.77 -4.38
N ASP A 77 -8.93 1.31 -4.31
CA ASP A 77 -9.29 0.03 -4.89
C ASP A 77 -10.15 0.25 -6.14
N GLU A 78 -10.33 -0.83 -6.89
CA GLU A 78 -11.07 -0.76 -8.14
C GLU A 78 -12.52 -0.33 -7.93
N ALA A 79 -13.14 -0.79 -6.85
CA ALA A 79 -14.51 -0.42 -6.53
C ALA A 79 -14.63 1.07 -6.22
N LEU A 80 -13.65 1.63 -5.51
CA LEU A 80 -13.61 3.04 -5.18
C LEU A 80 -13.44 3.88 -6.44
N LEU A 81 -12.57 3.45 -7.36
CA LEU A 81 -12.35 4.15 -8.62
C LEU A 81 -13.63 4.18 -9.47
N LYS A 82 -14.36 3.07 -9.50
CA LYS A 82 -15.63 3.00 -10.22
C LYS A 82 -16.67 3.93 -9.60
N LYS A 83 -16.71 4.00 -8.27
CA LYS A 83 -17.68 4.84 -7.57
C LYS A 83 -17.52 6.31 -7.91
N TYR A 84 -16.29 6.76 -8.04
CA TYR A 84 -16.02 8.18 -8.34
C TYR A 84 -16.00 8.48 -9.82
N ASP A 85 -16.17 7.46 -10.66
CA ASP A 85 -16.21 7.61 -12.12
C ASP A 85 -15.09 8.51 -12.64
N ILE A 86 -13.88 8.18 -12.23
CA ILE A 86 -12.71 8.94 -12.65
C ILE A 86 -12.33 8.49 -14.06
N PRO A 87 -12.45 9.36 -15.05
CA PRO A 87 -12.02 9.01 -16.41
C PRO A 87 -10.51 8.88 -16.41
N SER A 88 -10.06 7.73 -16.73
CA SER A 88 -8.63 7.45 -16.81
C SER A 88 -8.06 7.84 -18.17
#